data_4e9f62a4dea8e4ea648620d63671c3f2
#
_entry.id   4e9f62a4dea8e4ea648620d63671c3f2
#
_cell.length_a   1.000
_cell.length_b   1.000
_cell.length_c   1.000
_cell.angle_alpha   90.00
_cell.angle_beta   90.00
_cell.angle_gamma   90.00
#
_symmetry.space_group_name_H-M   'P 1'
#
loop_
_entity.id
_entity.type
_entity.pdbx_description
1 polymer ?
#
loop_
_entity_poly.entity_id
_entity_poly.type
_entity_poly.pdbx_seq_one_letter_code
_entity_poly.pdbx_strand_id
1 'polypeptide(L)'
;MRHSALFATLGLLALAAVFVANAQQPVGLPRAKAPAGAEVFFVAPADGATVGQDVKVVFGVKGIAVAPATDTAPGTGHHHLLIDQKDLPPGDAPIPNDATRKHYGKGQTEDTIHFEPGDHTLQLDFADAAHMQFNPPIVSKKITIHVK
;
A
#
# COMPACT_ATOMS: atom_id res chain seq x y z
N MET A 1 -35.65 -27.14 -78.88
CA MET A 1 -36.21 -27.07 -77.55
C MET A 1 -35.04 -27.09 -76.55
N ARG A 2 -34.74 -25.93 -75.94
CA ARG A 2 -33.55 -25.77 -75.05
C ARG A 2 -34.08 -25.58 -73.64
N HIS A 3 -33.79 -26.48 -72.72
CA HIS A 3 -34.11 -26.33 -71.29
C HIS A 3 -32.93 -25.70 -70.60
N SER A 4 -33.15 -24.48 -70.11
CA SER A 4 -32.21 -23.78 -69.26
C SER A 4 -32.47 -24.16 -67.80
N ALA A 5 -31.51 -24.76 -67.11
CA ALA A 5 -31.54 -25.05 -65.69
C ALA A 5 -30.95 -23.84 -64.94
N LEU A 6 -31.75 -23.23 -64.03
CA LEU A 6 -31.31 -22.23 -63.09
C LEU A 6 -30.71 -22.92 -61.84
N PHE A 7 -29.41 -22.68 -61.58
CA PHE A 7 -28.80 -23.06 -60.30
C PHE A 7 -28.95 -21.90 -59.33
N ALA A 8 -29.71 -22.12 -58.27
CA ALA A 8 -29.80 -21.22 -57.13
C ALA A 8 -28.68 -21.56 -56.13
N THR A 9 -27.72 -20.69 -56.00
CA THR A 9 -26.68 -20.79 -54.95
C THR A 9 -27.20 -20.20 -53.65
N LEU A 10 -27.40 -21.06 -52.67
CA LEU A 10 -27.74 -20.68 -51.29
C LEU A 10 -26.47 -20.25 -50.56
N GLY A 11 -26.30 -18.96 -50.35
CA GLY A 11 -25.19 -18.41 -49.55
C GLY A 11 -25.46 -18.57 -48.04
N LEU A 12 -24.64 -19.39 -47.38
CA LEU A 12 -24.68 -19.59 -45.94
C LEU A 12 -23.91 -18.42 -45.27
N LEU A 13 -24.59 -17.44 -44.67
CA LEU A 13 -23.97 -16.42 -43.81
C LEU A 13 -23.65 -17.07 -42.46
N ALA A 14 -22.38 -17.31 -42.20
CA ALA A 14 -21.89 -17.69 -40.89
C ALA A 14 -21.77 -16.44 -40.00
N LEU A 15 -22.68 -16.32 -39.01
CA LEU A 15 -22.61 -15.27 -37.99
C LEU A 15 -21.55 -15.69 -36.98
N ALA A 16 -20.35 -15.06 -37.06
CA ALA A 16 -19.32 -15.23 -36.05
C ALA A 16 -19.71 -14.43 -34.79
N ALA A 17 -20.14 -15.14 -33.76
CA ALA A 17 -20.35 -14.52 -32.42
C ALA A 17 -18.98 -14.20 -31.80
N VAL A 18 -18.64 -12.90 -31.69
CA VAL A 18 -17.48 -12.44 -30.99
C VAL A 18 -17.79 -12.50 -29.50
N PHE A 19 -17.32 -13.52 -28.80
CA PHE A 19 -17.32 -13.53 -27.33
C PHE A 19 -16.27 -12.53 -26.84
N VAL A 20 -16.70 -11.35 -26.42
CA VAL A 20 -15.86 -10.44 -25.65
C VAL A 20 -15.74 -11.03 -24.25
N ALA A 21 -14.64 -11.71 -23.97
CA ALA A 21 -14.29 -12.12 -22.62
C ALA A 21 -14.05 -10.85 -21.79
N ASN A 22 -15.02 -10.49 -20.96
CA ASN A 22 -14.85 -9.43 -19.99
C ASN A 22 -13.90 -9.96 -18.89
N ALA A 23 -12.60 -9.73 -19.05
CA ALA A 23 -11.61 -10.04 -18.03
C ALA A 23 -11.90 -9.13 -16.83
N GLN A 24 -12.58 -9.67 -15.81
CA GLN A 24 -12.72 -9.00 -14.52
C GLN A 24 -11.31 -8.80 -13.96
N GLN A 25 -10.90 -7.53 -13.84
CA GLN A 25 -9.68 -7.17 -13.13
C GLN A 25 -9.82 -7.68 -11.69
N PRO A 26 -8.77 -8.28 -11.11
CA PRO A 26 -8.82 -8.67 -9.71
C PRO A 26 -9.14 -7.43 -8.88
N VAL A 27 -10.29 -7.45 -8.20
CA VAL A 27 -10.69 -6.39 -7.29
C VAL A 27 -9.82 -6.55 -6.05
N GLY A 28 -8.85 -5.65 -5.86
CA GLY A 28 -8.07 -5.59 -4.64
C GLY A 28 -8.94 -5.46 -3.40
N LEU A 29 -8.40 -5.75 -2.23
CA LEU A 29 -9.12 -5.56 -0.97
C LEU A 29 -9.56 -4.09 -0.82
N PRO A 30 -10.77 -3.84 -0.29
CA PRO A 30 -11.26 -2.47 -0.12
C PRO A 30 -10.35 -1.71 0.86
N ARG A 31 -10.02 -0.46 0.51
CA ARG A 31 -9.19 0.44 1.30
C ARG A 31 -10.06 1.49 1.97
N ALA A 32 -9.82 1.76 3.24
CA ALA A 32 -10.49 2.85 3.94
C ALA A 32 -10.10 4.20 3.31
N LYS A 33 -11.06 5.13 3.25
CA LYS A 33 -10.79 6.49 2.78
C LYS A 33 -9.97 7.24 3.82
N ALA A 34 -8.87 7.87 3.39
CA ALA A 34 -8.08 8.73 4.27
C ALA A 34 -8.91 9.94 4.74
N PRO A 35 -8.92 10.26 6.04
CA PRO A 35 -9.50 11.51 6.52
C PRO A 35 -8.79 12.71 5.88
N ALA A 36 -9.53 13.78 5.63
CA ALA A 36 -8.96 15.00 5.08
C ALA A 36 -7.92 15.61 6.04
N GLY A 37 -6.72 15.90 5.53
CA GLY A 37 -5.62 16.43 6.32
C GLY A 37 -4.96 15.42 7.26
N ALA A 38 -5.22 14.12 7.08
CA ALA A 38 -4.49 13.06 7.78
C ALA A 38 -3.03 13.03 7.34
N GLU A 39 -2.13 13.06 8.31
CA GLU A 39 -0.68 13.04 8.11
C GLU A 39 -0.02 12.09 9.10
N VAL A 40 1.07 11.44 8.67
CA VAL A 40 2.00 10.71 9.52
C VAL A 40 3.41 11.27 9.29
N PHE A 41 4.22 11.37 10.35
CA PHE A 41 5.53 11.99 10.29
C PHE A 41 6.47 11.44 11.38
N PHE A 42 7.79 11.60 11.17
CA PHE A 42 8.78 11.36 12.21
C PHE A 42 8.88 12.55 13.15
N VAL A 43 8.76 12.29 14.44
CA VAL A 43 9.13 13.24 15.50
C VAL A 43 10.64 13.15 15.74
N ALA A 44 11.19 11.93 15.69
CA ALA A 44 12.61 11.62 15.73
C ALA A 44 12.88 10.30 14.99
N PRO A 45 14.07 10.12 14.39
CA PRO A 45 15.12 11.12 14.16
C PRO A 45 14.74 12.14 13.08
N ALA A 46 15.48 13.24 12.99
CA ALA A 46 15.37 14.18 11.88
C ALA A 46 16.00 13.59 10.60
N ASP A 47 15.55 14.06 9.45
CA ASP A 47 16.18 13.73 8.17
C ASP A 47 17.64 14.20 8.13
N GLY A 48 18.56 13.34 7.68
CA GLY A 48 19.99 13.59 7.66
C GLY A 48 20.70 13.45 9.03
N ALA A 49 19.99 12.96 10.06
CA ALA A 49 20.59 12.81 11.38
C ALA A 49 21.72 11.76 11.39
N THR A 50 22.82 12.06 12.09
CA THR A 50 23.85 11.08 12.46
C THR A 50 23.52 10.51 13.82
N VAL A 51 23.41 9.19 13.92
CA VAL A 51 22.92 8.47 15.11
C VAL A 51 23.83 7.29 15.46
N GLY A 52 23.73 6.78 16.68
CA GLY A 52 24.30 5.48 17.05
C GLY A 52 23.48 4.33 16.51
N GLN A 53 23.95 3.09 16.73
CA GLN A 53 23.30 1.89 16.20
C GLN A 53 21.93 1.62 16.79
N ASP A 54 21.69 1.94 18.07
CA ASP A 54 20.37 1.82 18.70
C ASP A 54 19.61 3.14 18.53
N VAL A 55 18.77 3.18 17.52
CA VAL A 55 18.05 4.39 17.11
C VAL A 55 16.66 4.43 17.70
N LYS A 56 16.40 5.42 18.57
CA LYS A 56 15.03 5.70 19.01
C LYS A 56 14.27 6.41 17.89
N VAL A 57 13.20 5.76 17.40
CA VAL A 57 12.31 6.28 16.38
C VAL A 57 10.99 6.65 17.04
N VAL A 58 10.51 7.88 16.81
CA VAL A 58 9.26 8.39 17.38
C VAL A 58 8.36 8.86 16.26
N PHE A 59 7.12 8.39 16.26
CA PHE A 59 6.12 8.61 15.22
C PHE A 59 5.07 9.62 15.66
N GLY A 60 4.63 10.45 14.75
CA GLY A 60 3.55 11.40 14.97
C GLY A 60 2.44 11.25 13.93
N VAL A 61 1.22 11.57 14.31
CA VAL A 61 0.06 11.67 13.42
C VAL A 61 -0.67 12.99 13.63
N LYS A 62 -1.40 13.40 12.60
CA LYS A 62 -2.32 14.53 12.64
C LYS A 62 -3.55 14.19 11.81
N GLY A 63 -4.73 14.63 12.26
CA GLY A 63 -5.98 14.42 11.51
C GLY A 63 -6.49 12.98 11.44
N ILE A 64 -5.84 12.05 12.18
CA ILE A 64 -6.22 10.66 12.30
C ILE A 64 -5.78 10.15 13.69
N ALA A 65 -6.42 9.13 14.23
CA ALA A 65 -6.11 8.57 15.53
C ALA A 65 -5.28 7.28 15.44
N VAL A 66 -4.27 7.15 16.33
CA VAL A 66 -3.56 5.88 16.51
C VAL A 66 -4.40 4.95 17.37
N ALA A 67 -4.57 3.72 16.93
CA ALA A 67 -5.30 2.68 17.66
C ALA A 67 -4.65 1.31 17.42
N PRO A 68 -4.91 0.33 18.29
CA PRO A 68 -4.52 -1.05 18.01
C PRO A 68 -5.17 -1.59 16.74
N ALA A 69 -4.50 -2.53 16.05
CA ALA A 69 -5.03 -3.18 14.85
C ALA A 69 -6.35 -3.94 15.07
N THR A 70 -6.72 -4.18 16.33
CA THR A 70 -8.03 -4.77 16.70
C THR A 70 -9.17 -3.75 16.73
N ASP A 71 -8.86 -2.46 16.65
CA ASP A 71 -9.86 -1.38 16.62
C ASP A 71 -10.23 -1.08 15.16
N THR A 72 -11.51 -1.32 14.83
CA THR A 72 -12.06 -1.09 13.50
C THR A 72 -12.82 0.22 13.36
N ALA A 73 -12.70 1.12 14.33
CA ALA A 73 -13.39 2.41 14.29
C ALA A 73 -12.92 3.25 13.08
N PRO A 74 -13.83 3.92 12.37
CA PRO A 74 -13.46 4.80 11.27
C PRO A 74 -12.52 5.92 11.73
N GLY A 75 -11.49 6.23 10.92
CA GLY A 75 -10.51 7.27 11.25
C GLY A 75 -9.49 6.86 12.29
N THR A 76 -9.32 5.56 12.52
CA THR A 76 -8.25 4.98 13.33
C THR A 76 -7.32 4.13 12.49
N GLY A 77 -6.09 3.94 12.97
CA GLY A 77 -5.11 3.08 12.32
C GLY A 77 -3.84 2.94 13.15
N HIS A 78 -2.84 2.29 12.59
CA HIS A 78 -1.58 2.04 13.27
C HIS A 78 -0.39 2.22 12.31
N HIS A 79 0.79 2.42 12.91
CA HIS A 79 2.01 2.65 12.16
C HIS A 79 2.60 1.36 11.59
N HIS A 80 3.13 1.46 10.37
CA HIS A 80 4.15 0.58 9.82
C HIS A 80 5.40 1.40 9.53
N LEU A 81 6.58 0.84 9.74
CA LEU A 81 7.85 1.46 9.41
C LEU A 81 8.53 0.67 8.30
N LEU A 82 8.78 1.34 7.20
CA LEU A 82 9.50 0.82 6.04
C LEU A 82 10.98 1.20 6.18
N ILE A 83 11.87 0.21 6.22
CA ILE A 83 13.32 0.37 6.36
C ILE A 83 13.96 -0.03 5.03
N ASP A 84 14.75 0.86 4.44
CA ASP A 84 15.49 0.65 3.19
C ASP A 84 14.62 0.19 2.01
N GLN A 85 13.33 0.53 2.04
CA GLN A 85 12.42 0.22 0.94
C GLN A 85 12.50 1.29 -0.14
N LYS A 86 12.68 0.86 -1.40
CA LYS A 86 12.67 1.75 -2.56
C LYS A 86 11.26 2.31 -2.80
N ASP A 87 10.29 1.42 -2.81
CA ASP A 87 8.90 1.70 -3.15
C ASP A 87 7.96 1.39 -1.98
N LEU A 88 6.79 2.00 -1.99
CA LEU A 88 5.72 1.65 -1.05
C LEU A 88 5.18 0.24 -1.34
N PRO A 89 4.65 -0.46 -0.31
CA PRO A 89 3.91 -1.70 -0.54
C PRO A 89 2.75 -1.48 -1.51
N PRO A 90 2.34 -2.51 -2.27
CA PRO A 90 1.15 -2.43 -3.11
C PRO A 90 -0.09 -2.11 -2.28
N GLY A 91 -0.93 -1.18 -2.76
CA GLY A 91 -2.13 -0.78 -2.02
C GLY A 91 -3.29 -1.77 -2.08
N ASP A 92 -3.17 -2.86 -2.80
CA ASP A 92 -4.20 -3.88 -3.03
C ASP A 92 -4.06 -5.12 -2.12
N ALA A 93 -3.05 -5.11 -1.24
CA ALA A 93 -2.76 -6.16 -0.27
C ALA A 93 -2.37 -5.57 1.08
N PRO A 94 -2.52 -6.34 2.19
CA PRO A 94 -2.03 -5.94 3.50
C PRO A 94 -0.52 -5.68 3.49
N ILE A 95 -0.08 -4.66 4.24
CA ILE A 95 1.33 -4.35 4.39
C ILE A 95 2.03 -5.52 5.09
N PRO A 96 3.08 -6.12 4.51
CA PRO A 96 3.80 -7.20 5.15
C PRO A 96 4.48 -6.78 6.47
N ASN A 97 4.69 -7.75 7.36
CA ASN A 97 5.50 -7.58 8.56
C ASN A 97 6.72 -8.48 8.48
N ASP A 98 7.90 -7.87 8.37
CA ASP A 98 9.20 -8.57 8.27
C ASP A 98 10.33 -7.69 8.84
N ALA A 99 11.59 -8.07 8.61
CA ALA A 99 12.75 -7.34 9.11
C ALA A 99 12.84 -5.89 8.61
N THR A 100 12.32 -5.61 7.41
CA THR A 100 12.39 -4.31 6.74
C THR A 100 11.06 -3.55 6.73
N ARG A 101 9.99 -4.18 7.20
CA ARG A 101 8.63 -3.62 7.29
C ARG A 101 8.05 -3.96 8.65
N LYS A 102 8.29 -3.09 9.62
CA LYS A 102 7.86 -3.31 11.01
C LYS A 102 6.42 -2.88 11.22
N HIS A 103 5.69 -3.67 12.00
CA HIS A 103 4.28 -3.50 12.31
C HIS A 103 4.08 -3.11 13.77
N TYR A 104 3.37 -2.02 14.02
CA TYR A 104 3.09 -1.47 15.35
C TYR A 104 1.61 -1.62 15.75
N GLY A 105 1.09 -2.84 15.60
CA GLY A 105 -0.33 -3.18 15.74
C GLY A 105 -0.92 -3.10 17.15
N LYS A 106 -0.15 -2.68 18.16
CA LYS A 106 -0.66 -2.39 19.51
C LYS A 106 -0.87 -0.88 19.74
N GLY A 107 -0.74 -0.06 18.68
CA GLY A 107 -0.84 1.39 18.80
C GLY A 107 0.43 2.07 19.33
N GLN A 108 1.60 1.42 19.17
CA GLN A 108 2.87 2.02 19.57
C GLN A 108 3.18 3.24 18.70
N THR A 109 3.75 4.27 19.34
CA THR A 109 4.16 5.52 18.69
C THR A 109 5.68 5.74 18.73
N GLU A 110 6.43 4.77 19.27
CA GLU A 110 7.89 4.78 19.29
C GLU A 110 8.46 3.37 19.37
N ASP A 111 9.72 3.24 18.94
CA ASP A 111 10.50 2.01 19.04
C ASP A 111 11.99 2.36 19.14
N THR A 112 12.81 1.44 19.63
CA THR A 112 14.27 1.49 19.53
C THR A 112 14.73 0.36 18.64
N ILE A 113 15.36 0.70 17.52
CA ILE A 113 15.75 -0.24 16.47
C ILE A 113 17.26 -0.24 16.33
N HIS A 114 17.83 -1.43 16.34
CA HIS A 114 19.26 -1.62 16.04
C HIS A 114 19.50 -1.61 14.54
N PHE A 115 20.42 -0.77 14.08
CA PHE A 115 20.89 -0.69 12.70
C PHE A 115 22.38 -0.96 12.62
N GLU A 116 22.81 -1.61 11.55
CA GLU A 116 24.22 -1.70 11.21
C GLU A 116 24.76 -0.31 10.79
N PRO A 117 26.08 -0.04 10.94
CA PRO A 117 26.65 1.22 10.47
C PRO A 117 26.44 1.42 8.97
N GLY A 118 26.07 2.63 8.59
CA GLY A 118 25.79 3.00 7.20
C GLY A 118 24.62 3.96 7.06
N ASP A 119 24.22 4.21 5.81
CA ASP A 119 23.05 5.03 5.50
C ASP A 119 21.81 4.15 5.40
N HIS A 120 20.77 4.53 6.12
CA HIS A 120 19.46 3.86 6.10
C HIS A 120 18.36 4.83 5.77
N THR A 121 17.38 4.37 5.01
CA THR A 121 16.17 5.14 4.73
C THR A 121 15.01 4.63 5.57
N LEU A 122 14.21 5.56 6.10
CA LEU A 122 13.03 5.27 6.89
C LEU A 122 11.81 5.98 6.30
N GLN A 123 10.67 5.29 6.25
CA GLN A 123 9.41 5.88 5.85
C GLN A 123 8.26 5.27 6.66
N LEU A 124 7.33 6.10 7.13
CA LEU A 124 6.13 5.61 7.79
C LEU A 124 5.02 5.40 6.77
N ASP A 125 4.27 4.32 6.97
CA ASP A 125 3.04 4.00 6.26
C ASP A 125 1.97 3.70 7.30
N PHE A 126 0.83 4.39 7.23
CA PHE A 126 -0.22 4.26 8.23
C PHE A 126 -1.37 3.44 7.67
N ALA A 127 -1.72 2.35 8.37
CA ALA A 127 -2.66 1.36 7.90
C ALA A 127 -3.90 1.25 8.80
N ASP A 128 -5.00 0.80 8.23
CA ASP A 128 -6.22 0.46 8.94
C ASP A 128 -6.11 -0.88 9.70
N ALA A 129 -7.17 -1.29 10.38
CA ALA A 129 -7.22 -2.54 11.14
C ALA A 129 -6.98 -3.81 10.30
N ALA A 130 -7.21 -3.76 8.98
CA ALA A 130 -6.93 -4.84 8.06
C ALA A 130 -5.49 -4.79 7.50
N HIS A 131 -4.64 -3.91 8.03
CA HIS A 131 -3.27 -3.65 7.56
C HIS A 131 -3.22 -3.11 6.12
N MET A 132 -4.34 -2.56 5.64
CA MET A 132 -4.43 -1.95 4.32
C MET A 132 -4.04 -0.47 4.40
N GLN A 133 -3.27 -0.02 3.41
CA GLN A 133 -3.05 1.41 3.23
C GLN A 133 -4.38 2.13 3.04
N PHE A 134 -4.53 3.33 3.58
CA PHE A 134 -5.65 4.22 3.26
C PHE A 134 -5.66 4.63 1.78
N ASN A 135 -6.77 5.15 1.31
CA ASN A 135 -6.89 5.71 -0.04
C ASN A 135 -7.31 7.20 0.03
N PRO A 136 -6.43 8.14 -0.35
CA PRO A 136 -5.02 7.97 -0.74
C PRO A 136 -4.16 7.45 0.42
N PRO A 137 -2.94 6.92 0.18
CA PRO A 137 -2.04 6.45 1.23
C PRO A 137 -1.68 7.59 2.20
N ILE A 138 -1.63 7.27 3.50
CA ILE A 138 -1.15 8.18 4.54
C ILE A 138 0.28 7.76 4.85
N VAL A 139 1.25 8.42 4.21
CA VAL A 139 2.67 8.10 4.30
C VAL A 139 3.49 9.32 4.68
N SER A 140 4.59 9.11 5.40
CA SER A 140 5.53 10.19 5.72
C SER A 140 6.44 10.52 4.52
N LYS A 141 7.15 11.64 4.63
CA LYS A 141 8.38 11.82 3.86
C LYS A 141 9.34 10.69 4.20
N LYS A 142 10.08 10.22 3.20
CA LYS A 142 11.22 9.31 3.41
C LYS A 142 12.36 10.14 3.97
N ILE A 143 12.95 9.68 5.06
CA ILE A 143 14.12 10.30 5.67
C ILE A 143 15.33 9.38 5.53
N THR A 144 16.53 9.96 5.59
CA THR A 144 17.80 9.23 5.63
C THR A 144 18.48 9.48 6.98
N ILE A 145 18.99 8.43 7.60
CA ILE A 145 19.82 8.49 8.79
C ILE A 145 21.23 7.93 8.49
N HIS A 146 22.24 8.48 9.16
CA HIS A 146 23.64 8.06 9.05
C HIS A 146 24.05 7.37 10.35
N VAL A 147 24.12 6.03 10.35
CA VAL A 147 24.43 5.22 11.54
C VAL A 147 25.94 5.03 11.66
N LYS A 148 26.51 5.23 12.88
CA LYS A 148 27.94 5.11 13.21
C LYS A 148 28.19 3.98 14.20
#